data_96abd6ef37f55e8c575bcfc0cac4d376
#
_entry.id   96abd6ef37f55e8c575bcfc0cac4d376
#
_cell.length_a   1.000
_cell.length_b   1.000
_cell.length_c   1.000
_cell.angle_alpha   90.00
_cell.angle_beta   90.00
_cell.angle_gamma   90.00
#
_symmetry.space_group_name_H-M   'P 1'
#
loop_
_entity.id
_entity.type
_entity.pdbx_description
1 polymer ?
#
loop_
_entity_poly.entity_id
_entity_poly.type
_entity_poly.pdbx_seq_one_letter_code
_entity_poly.pdbx_strand_id
1 'polypeptide(L)'
;MARAWIEHDPPSRGRVVLGALAAVGFVAALVAAAWSMAYRWRDELPDPLAIHFDATGAADGSATLDGTVRVTTGLGVAGVVVMLAVGTMLLGRPRPLRGWLTGLAPLVALAPASLVLTLVPNRGVEQWHEAVFS
;
A
#
# COMPACT_ATOMS: atom_id res chain seq x y z
N MET A 1 -37.51 -7.87 29.59
CA MET A 1 -36.12 -8.31 29.44
C MET A 1 -35.28 -7.12 28.96
N ALA A 2 -34.54 -6.47 29.87
CA ALA A 2 -33.67 -5.35 29.56
C ALA A 2 -32.38 -5.92 28.91
N ARG A 3 -32.09 -5.58 27.64
CA ARG A 3 -30.81 -5.85 27.02
C ARG A 3 -29.74 -5.01 27.73
N ALA A 4 -28.91 -5.66 28.53
CA ALA A 4 -27.70 -5.04 29.06
C ALA A 4 -26.84 -4.62 27.86
N TRP A 5 -26.78 -3.32 27.58
CA TRP A 5 -25.81 -2.75 26.62
C TRP A 5 -24.44 -2.95 27.25
N ILE A 6 -23.65 -3.82 26.64
CA ILE A 6 -22.24 -3.97 27.02
C ILE A 6 -21.57 -2.64 26.68
N GLU A 7 -21.41 -1.79 27.69
CA GLU A 7 -20.61 -0.57 27.61
C GLU A 7 -19.16 -1.00 27.38
N HIS A 8 -18.70 -0.88 26.15
CA HIS A 8 -17.29 -1.12 25.84
C HIS A 8 -16.53 0.14 26.24
N ASP A 9 -15.68 0.05 27.23
CA ASP A 9 -14.77 1.12 27.61
C ASP A 9 -13.99 1.61 26.40
N PRO A 10 -13.84 2.94 26.21
CA PRO A 10 -13.05 3.49 25.12
C PRO A 10 -11.60 3.00 25.21
N PRO A 11 -10.94 2.70 24.09
CA PRO A 11 -9.57 2.24 24.11
C PRO A 11 -8.67 3.30 24.76
N SER A 12 -7.77 2.88 25.64
CA SER A 12 -6.80 3.79 26.26
C SER A 12 -5.92 4.45 25.17
N ARG A 13 -5.46 5.68 25.43
CA ARG A 13 -4.56 6.41 24.52
C ARG A 13 -3.35 5.57 24.11
N GLY A 14 -2.79 4.78 25.04
CA GLY A 14 -1.67 3.87 24.75
C GLY A 14 -2.00 2.81 23.70
N ARG A 15 -3.20 2.21 23.72
CA ARG A 15 -3.64 1.24 22.72
C ARG A 15 -3.81 1.87 21.34
N VAL A 16 -4.28 3.12 21.28
CA VAL A 16 -4.43 3.86 20.02
C VAL A 16 -3.06 4.15 19.41
N VAL A 17 -2.11 4.64 20.21
CA VAL A 17 -0.73 4.91 19.75
C VAL A 17 -0.05 3.62 19.29
N LEU A 18 -0.17 2.54 20.05
CA LEU A 18 0.41 1.25 19.66
C LEU A 18 -0.19 0.73 18.34
N GLY A 19 -1.51 0.86 18.16
CA GLY A 19 -2.17 0.49 16.89
C GLY A 19 -1.68 1.33 15.70
N ALA A 20 -1.48 2.64 15.89
CA ALA A 20 -0.95 3.52 14.87
C ALA A 20 0.50 3.17 14.51
N LEU A 21 1.35 2.91 15.49
CA LEU A 21 2.73 2.47 15.26
C LEU A 21 2.80 1.12 14.55
N ALA A 22 1.94 0.18 14.91
CA ALA A 22 1.84 -1.13 14.25
C ALA A 22 1.42 -0.98 12.77
N ALA A 23 0.44 -0.11 12.48
CA ALA A 23 0.00 0.16 11.11
C ALA A 23 1.11 0.81 10.27
N VAL A 24 1.80 1.81 10.80
CA VAL A 24 2.96 2.45 10.13
C VAL A 24 4.08 1.43 9.89
N GLY A 25 4.42 0.63 10.90
CA GLY A 25 5.45 -0.41 10.78
C GLY A 25 5.09 -1.46 9.73
N PHE A 26 3.82 -1.86 9.65
CA PHE A 26 3.33 -2.80 8.64
C PHE A 26 3.48 -2.23 7.22
N VAL A 27 3.05 -0.97 6.99
CA VAL A 27 3.20 -0.32 5.68
C VAL A 27 4.68 -0.15 5.31
N ALA A 28 5.53 0.27 6.26
CA ALA A 28 6.96 0.38 6.01
C ALA A 28 7.59 -0.97 5.62
N ALA A 29 7.17 -2.06 6.28
CA ALA A 29 7.63 -3.41 5.93
C ALA A 29 7.19 -3.83 4.52
N LEU A 30 5.95 -3.51 4.11
CA LEU A 30 5.46 -3.78 2.75
C LEU A 30 6.24 -2.99 1.71
N VAL A 31 6.50 -1.71 1.95
CA VAL A 31 7.31 -0.86 1.07
C VAL A 31 8.72 -1.41 0.95
N ALA A 32 9.36 -1.77 2.07
CA ALA A 32 10.70 -2.35 2.07
C ALA A 32 10.76 -3.69 1.32
N ALA A 33 9.75 -4.53 1.47
CA ALA A 33 9.64 -5.79 0.73
C ALA A 33 9.50 -5.56 -0.77
N ALA A 34 8.62 -4.64 -1.20
CA ALA A 34 8.42 -4.29 -2.60
C ALA A 34 9.71 -3.71 -3.22
N TRP A 35 10.42 -2.86 -2.49
CA TRP A 35 11.73 -2.35 -2.91
C TRP A 35 12.77 -3.45 -3.05
N SER A 36 12.85 -4.33 -2.06
CA SER A 36 13.78 -5.46 -2.10
C SER A 36 13.53 -6.32 -3.33
N MET A 37 12.27 -6.56 -3.70
CA MET A 37 11.92 -7.28 -4.94
C MET A 37 12.36 -6.51 -6.18
N ALA A 38 12.05 -5.20 -6.28
CA ALA A 38 12.41 -4.36 -7.41
C ALA A 38 13.93 -4.39 -7.67
N TYR A 39 14.73 -4.21 -6.62
CA TYR A 39 16.19 -4.21 -6.75
C TYR A 39 16.79 -5.59 -6.98
N ARG A 40 16.22 -6.64 -6.41
CA ARG A 40 16.69 -8.03 -6.66
C ARG A 40 16.43 -8.49 -8.08
N TRP A 41 15.35 -8.01 -8.70
CA TRP A 41 14.97 -8.38 -10.05
C TRP A 41 15.42 -7.36 -11.10
N ARG A 42 16.17 -6.34 -10.70
CA ARG A 42 16.58 -5.23 -11.59
C ARG A 42 17.16 -5.71 -12.90
N ASP A 43 18.02 -6.73 -12.85
CA ASP A 43 18.70 -7.27 -14.05
C ASP A 43 17.79 -8.22 -14.88
N GLU A 44 16.62 -8.57 -14.35
CA GLU A 44 15.60 -9.41 -15.01
C GLU A 44 14.42 -8.58 -15.54
N LEU A 45 14.46 -7.26 -15.32
CA LEU A 45 13.36 -6.35 -15.67
C LEU A 45 13.76 -5.49 -16.88
N PRO A 46 12.85 -5.24 -17.85
CA PRO A 46 13.11 -4.30 -18.93
C PRO A 46 13.16 -2.86 -18.38
N ASP A 47 13.89 -1.99 -19.03
CA ASP A 47 13.83 -0.55 -18.78
C ASP A 47 13.55 0.19 -20.10
N PRO A 48 12.35 0.75 -20.27
CA PRO A 48 11.29 0.96 -19.28
C PRO A 48 10.46 -0.30 -18.96
N LEU A 49 9.74 -0.28 -17.81
CA LEU A 49 8.76 -1.28 -17.39
C LEU A 49 7.41 -1.02 -18.06
N ALA A 50 6.63 -2.06 -18.35
CA ALA A 50 5.19 -1.93 -18.57
C ALA A 50 4.50 -1.57 -17.25
N ILE A 51 3.73 -0.49 -17.24
CA ILE A 51 3.01 -0.01 -16.05
C ILE A 51 1.50 0.08 -16.25
N HIS A 52 1.04 -0.02 -17.48
CA HIS A 52 -0.37 -0.04 -17.86
C HIS A 52 -0.62 -1.16 -18.87
N PHE A 53 -1.78 -1.79 -18.74
CA PHE A 53 -2.21 -2.89 -19.59
C PHE A 53 -3.65 -2.62 -20.05
N ASP A 54 -3.93 -2.88 -21.30
CA ASP A 54 -5.26 -2.74 -21.86
C ASP A 54 -6.22 -3.84 -21.39
N ALA A 55 -7.47 -3.79 -21.85
CA ALA A 55 -8.50 -4.76 -21.49
C ALA A 55 -8.20 -6.21 -21.98
N THR A 56 -7.25 -6.39 -22.88
CA THR A 56 -6.77 -7.69 -23.35
C THR A 56 -5.59 -8.23 -22.56
N GLY A 57 -5.03 -7.41 -21.65
CA GLY A 57 -3.84 -7.69 -20.87
C GLY A 57 -2.54 -7.34 -21.59
N ALA A 58 -2.59 -6.72 -22.79
CA ALA A 58 -1.41 -6.26 -23.50
C ALA A 58 -0.89 -4.94 -22.90
N ALA A 59 0.44 -4.79 -22.82
CA ALA A 59 1.06 -3.59 -22.30
C ALA A 59 0.86 -2.41 -23.27
N ASP A 60 0.34 -1.28 -22.77
CA ASP A 60 0.07 -0.06 -23.54
C ASP A 60 0.62 1.22 -22.89
N GLY A 61 1.37 1.09 -21.79
CA GLY A 61 2.05 2.20 -21.14
C GLY A 61 3.30 1.76 -20.39
N SER A 62 4.33 2.63 -20.38
CA SER A 62 5.61 2.32 -19.76
C SER A 62 6.17 3.45 -18.91
N ALA A 63 7.03 3.11 -17.93
CA ALA A 63 7.80 4.04 -17.11
C ALA A 63 9.12 3.38 -16.66
N THR A 64 10.10 4.21 -16.28
CA THR A 64 11.36 3.68 -15.72
C THR A 64 11.14 3.01 -14.38
N LEU A 65 11.97 2.02 -14.04
CA LEU A 65 11.92 1.35 -12.73
C LEU A 65 12.00 2.37 -11.57
N ASP A 66 12.98 3.28 -11.63
CA ASP A 66 13.18 4.30 -10.59
C ASP A 66 11.98 5.26 -10.50
N GLY A 67 11.37 5.63 -11.62
CA GLY A 67 10.15 6.45 -11.66
C GLY A 67 8.99 5.74 -10.97
N THR A 68 8.75 4.48 -11.30
CA THR A 68 7.69 3.65 -10.71
C THR A 68 7.89 3.47 -9.21
N VAL A 69 9.12 3.18 -8.77
CA VAL A 69 9.46 3.05 -7.34
C VAL A 69 9.23 4.37 -6.59
N ARG A 70 9.65 5.52 -7.14
CA ARG A 70 9.44 6.84 -6.51
C ARG A 70 7.96 7.18 -6.37
N VAL A 71 7.17 6.98 -7.43
CA VAL A 71 5.72 7.28 -7.41
C VAL A 71 5.00 6.41 -6.40
N THR A 72 5.21 5.10 -6.43
CA THR A 72 4.56 4.17 -5.50
C THR A 72 4.96 4.42 -4.04
N THR A 73 6.23 4.78 -3.80
CA THR A 73 6.70 5.19 -2.48
C THR A 73 6.05 6.48 -2.00
N GLY A 74 6.01 7.50 -2.88
CA GLY A 74 5.36 8.78 -2.58
C GLY A 74 3.89 8.61 -2.19
N LEU A 75 3.16 7.77 -2.93
CA LEU A 75 1.77 7.43 -2.62
C LEU A 75 1.65 6.69 -1.27
N GLY A 76 2.53 5.76 -0.98
CA GLY A 76 2.57 5.05 0.29
C GLY A 76 2.81 6.00 1.48
N VAL A 77 3.81 6.89 1.36
CA VAL A 77 4.11 7.91 2.39
C VAL A 77 2.94 8.87 2.57
N ALA A 78 2.37 9.39 1.48
CA ALA A 78 1.20 10.28 1.54
C ALA A 78 0.02 9.60 2.24
N GLY A 79 -0.25 8.34 1.93
CA GLY A 79 -1.28 7.53 2.59
C GLY A 79 -1.05 7.41 4.11
N VAL A 80 0.19 7.14 4.53
CA VAL A 80 0.55 7.09 5.96
C VAL A 80 0.33 8.45 6.64
N VAL A 81 0.75 9.55 6.00
CA VAL A 81 0.56 10.91 6.55
C VAL A 81 -0.92 11.23 6.73
N VAL A 82 -1.75 10.94 5.72
CA VAL A 82 -3.21 11.10 5.81
C VAL A 82 -3.79 10.24 6.92
N MET A 83 -3.36 8.98 7.01
CA MET A 83 -3.82 8.06 8.05
C MET A 83 -3.47 8.57 9.46
N LEU A 84 -2.27 9.10 9.67
CA LEU A 84 -1.87 9.68 10.95
C LEU A 84 -2.61 10.98 11.25
N ALA A 85 -2.76 11.88 10.27
CA ALA A 85 -3.47 13.15 10.44
C ALA A 85 -4.92 12.95 10.87
N VAL A 86 -5.65 12.08 10.17
CA VAL A 86 -7.04 11.80 10.56
C VAL A 86 -7.11 10.96 11.84
N GLY A 87 -6.17 10.05 12.07
CA GLY A 87 -6.06 9.34 13.35
C GLY A 87 -5.95 10.30 14.54
N THR A 88 -5.14 11.36 14.41
CA THR A 88 -5.00 12.39 15.45
C THR A 88 -6.29 13.21 15.63
N MET A 89 -6.99 13.56 14.56
CA MET A 89 -8.28 14.27 14.62
C MET A 89 -9.38 13.45 15.29
N LEU A 90 -9.29 12.14 15.23
CA LEU A 90 -10.25 11.21 15.84
C LEU A 90 -9.85 10.79 17.27
N LEU A 91 -8.70 11.25 17.77
CA LEU A 91 -8.29 11.04 19.17
C LEU A 91 -9.35 11.66 20.09
N GLY A 92 -10.01 10.82 20.89
CA GLY A 92 -11.14 11.22 21.74
C GLY A 92 -12.51 10.78 21.22
N ARG A 93 -12.59 10.20 20.02
CA ARG A 93 -13.84 9.63 19.46
C ARG A 93 -13.70 8.12 19.29
N PRO A 94 -14.06 7.30 20.30
CA PRO A 94 -13.68 5.88 20.34
C PRO A 94 -14.30 4.99 19.24
N ARG A 95 -15.49 5.34 18.75
CA ARG A 95 -16.20 4.50 17.75
C ARG A 95 -15.71 4.64 16.31
N PRO A 96 -15.41 5.84 15.76
CA PRO A 96 -14.97 5.96 14.38
C PRO A 96 -13.52 5.46 14.15
N LEU A 97 -12.67 5.41 15.17
CA LEU A 97 -11.25 5.07 15.01
C LEU A 97 -11.02 3.63 14.52
N ARG A 98 -11.80 2.65 15.02
CA ARG A 98 -11.68 1.24 14.56
C ARG A 98 -12.09 1.09 13.11
N GLY A 99 -13.24 1.63 12.73
CA GLY A 99 -13.74 1.58 11.35
C GLY A 99 -12.79 2.29 10.39
N TRP A 100 -12.14 3.34 10.87
CA TRP A 100 -11.20 4.13 10.08
C TRP A 100 -9.88 3.39 9.82
N LEU A 101 -9.26 2.80 10.84
CA LEU A 101 -8.03 2.00 10.70
C LEU A 101 -8.27 0.77 9.81
N THR A 102 -9.39 0.08 9.96
CA THR A 102 -9.73 -1.09 9.13
C THR A 102 -10.08 -0.73 7.70
N GLY A 103 -10.64 0.47 7.45
CA GLY A 103 -10.98 0.93 6.10
C GLY A 103 -9.80 1.52 5.32
N LEU A 104 -8.87 2.22 5.97
CA LEU A 104 -7.76 2.88 5.28
C LEU A 104 -6.48 2.05 5.18
N ALA A 105 -6.23 1.14 6.11
CA ALA A 105 -5.05 0.29 6.03
C ALA A 105 -4.95 -0.48 4.69
N PRO A 106 -6.03 -1.07 4.15
CA PRO A 106 -5.99 -1.67 2.81
C PRO A 106 -5.65 -0.67 1.71
N LEU A 107 -6.19 0.56 1.77
CA LEU A 107 -5.92 1.58 0.75
C LEU A 107 -4.45 2.01 0.74
N VAL A 108 -3.83 2.14 1.91
CA VAL A 108 -2.40 2.47 2.00
C VAL A 108 -1.53 1.29 1.52
N ALA A 109 -1.97 0.05 1.74
CA ALA A 109 -1.28 -1.14 1.26
C ALA A 109 -1.36 -1.32 -0.28
N LEU A 110 -2.31 -0.66 -0.97
CA LEU A 110 -2.41 -0.73 -2.43
C LEU A 110 -1.16 -0.18 -3.13
N ALA A 111 -0.50 0.85 -2.59
CA ALA A 111 0.69 1.42 -3.23
C ALA A 111 1.86 0.42 -3.35
N PRO A 112 2.33 -0.25 -2.27
CA PRO A 112 3.36 -1.27 -2.41
C PRO A 112 2.86 -2.51 -3.16
N ALA A 113 1.57 -2.87 -3.05
CA ALA A 113 0.99 -3.97 -3.81
C ALA A 113 0.99 -3.68 -5.31
N SER A 114 0.66 -2.46 -5.74
CA SER A 114 0.70 -2.06 -7.15
C SER A 114 2.11 -2.17 -7.73
N LEU A 115 3.14 -1.83 -6.95
CA LEU A 115 4.53 -2.03 -7.39
C LEU A 115 4.81 -3.50 -7.68
N VAL A 116 4.46 -4.41 -6.77
CA VAL A 116 4.66 -5.86 -6.97
C VAL A 116 3.88 -6.35 -8.18
N LEU A 117 2.62 -5.94 -8.34
CA LEU A 117 1.78 -6.30 -9.49
C LEU A 117 2.36 -5.79 -10.81
N THR A 118 3.04 -4.65 -10.80
CA THR A 118 3.77 -4.13 -11.97
C THR A 118 5.03 -4.95 -12.26
N LEU A 119 5.78 -5.36 -11.25
CA LEU A 119 7.05 -6.09 -11.46
C LEU A 119 6.85 -7.50 -12.01
N VAL A 120 5.79 -8.20 -11.57
CA VAL A 120 5.57 -9.62 -11.92
C VAL A 120 5.43 -9.86 -13.43
N PRO A 121 4.57 -9.14 -14.19
CA PRO A 121 4.44 -9.35 -15.63
C PRO A 121 5.67 -8.87 -16.43
N ASN A 122 6.51 -8.01 -15.86
CA ASN A 122 7.71 -7.50 -16.50
C ASN A 122 8.93 -8.41 -16.32
N ARG A 123 8.84 -9.40 -15.43
CA ARG A 123 10.00 -10.24 -15.13
C ARG A 123 10.32 -11.22 -16.26
N GLY A 124 11.56 -11.17 -16.74
CA GLY A 124 12.07 -12.10 -17.77
C GLY A 124 11.66 -11.76 -19.20
N VAL A 125 11.06 -10.57 -19.45
CA VAL A 125 10.83 -10.06 -20.79
C VAL A 125 11.96 -9.08 -21.17
N GLU A 126 12.35 -9.06 -22.44
CA GLU A 126 13.42 -8.16 -22.91
C GLU A 126 12.89 -6.74 -23.14
N GLN A 127 11.65 -6.62 -23.59
CA GLN A 127 11.03 -5.33 -23.89
C GLN A 127 9.66 -5.21 -23.22
N TRP A 128 9.35 -4.01 -22.71
CA TRP A 128 8.13 -3.75 -21.94
C TRP A 128 6.83 -4.11 -22.65
N HIS A 129 6.77 -3.99 -23.98
CA HIS A 129 5.56 -4.32 -24.76
C HIS A 129 5.32 -5.84 -24.92
N GLU A 130 6.28 -6.68 -24.51
CA GLU A 130 6.14 -8.13 -24.45
C GLU A 130 5.48 -8.58 -23.14
N ALA A 131 5.40 -7.69 -22.15
CA ALA A 131 4.75 -7.99 -20.88
C ALA A 131 3.25 -8.20 -21.08
N VAL A 132 2.71 -9.28 -20.49
CA VAL A 132 1.30 -9.62 -20.54
C VAL A 132 0.78 -9.83 -19.13
N PHE A 133 -0.33 -9.19 -18.82
CA PHE A 133 -1.03 -9.39 -17.55
C PHE A 133 -2.12 -10.47 -17.72
N SER A 134 -1.88 -11.64 -17.15
CA SER A 134 -2.76 -12.83 -17.25
C SER A 134 -3.46 -13.16 -15.92
#